data_69c2c605c02c51b5b470befc5e6f0fa8
#
_entry.id   69c2c605c02c51b5b470befc5e6f0fa8
#
_cell.length_a   1.000
_cell.length_b   1.000
_cell.length_c   1.000
_cell.angle_alpha   90.00
_cell.angle_beta   90.00
_cell.angle_gamma   90.00
#
_symmetry.space_group_name_H-M   'P 1'
#
loop_
_entity.id
_entity.type
_entity.pdbx_description
1 polymer ?
#
loop_
_entity_poly.entity_id
_entity_poly.type
_entity_poly.pdbx_seq_one_letter_code
_entity_poly.pdbx_strand_id
1 'polypeptide(L)'
;WLIERINEEEPTYEILGYIDDGIQQGSIIDGYPILGGMKYLEEYDKEQKLAVAFAIGNAKVREKLVLKCLPNPNLWYPNLIDPSVITSQRVHLGRGNIICTSVIMTTNIEIGNFNLICNRSIVGHDDKIGDYNTLYPGVLLSGDVHLKTETEIGTGSQIIQGLHITDEVIMGAGSTVIEDINEAGT
;
A
#
# COMPACT_ATOMS: atom_id res chain seq x y z
N TRP A 1 0.08 -5.70 -13.35
CA TRP A 1 -1.06 -4.88 -13.78
C TRP A 1 -0.87 -3.39 -13.48
N LEU A 2 -0.70 -2.92 -12.23
CA LEU A 2 -0.54 -1.49 -11.91
C LEU A 2 0.70 -0.88 -12.59
N ILE A 3 1.84 -1.58 -12.56
CA ILE A 3 3.08 -1.12 -13.22
C ILE A 3 2.89 -1.03 -14.74
N GLU A 4 2.17 -1.95 -15.36
CA GLU A 4 1.86 -1.91 -16.79
C GLU A 4 1.04 -0.66 -17.12
N ARG A 5 0.04 -0.33 -16.32
CA ARG A 5 -0.74 0.91 -16.49
C ARG A 5 0.08 2.18 -16.33
N ILE A 6 1.01 2.20 -15.36
CA ILE A 6 1.96 3.32 -15.21
C ILE A 6 2.81 3.44 -16.47
N ASN A 7 3.31 2.34 -16.98
CA ASN A 7 4.15 2.32 -18.17
C ASN A 7 3.41 2.64 -19.47
N GLU A 8 2.08 2.45 -19.54
CA GLU A 8 1.25 2.89 -20.66
C GLU A 8 1.24 4.42 -20.81
N GLU A 9 1.26 5.16 -19.70
CA GLU A 9 1.32 6.62 -19.70
C GLU A 9 2.77 7.13 -19.87
N GLU A 10 3.69 6.59 -19.06
CA GLU A 10 5.11 6.92 -19.11
C GLU A 10 5.94 5.67 -18.80
N PRO A 11 6.75 5.16 -19.75
CA PRO A 11 7.62 4.01 -19.53
C PRO A 11 8.64 4.27 -18.42
N THR A 12 8.32 3.84 -17.19
CA THR A 12 9.09 4.16 -15.97
C THR A 12 9.81 2.94 -15.41
N TYR A 13 9.20 1.75 -15.49
CA TYR A 13 9.69 0.55 -14.84
C TYR A 13 9.87 -0.62 -15.81
N GLU A 14 10.97 -1.33 -15.69
CA GLU A 14 11.14 -2.67 -16.25
C GLU A 14 10.75 -3.69 -15.18
N ILE A 15 9.75 -4.52 -15.46
CA ILE A 15 9.32 -5.58 -14.55
C ILE A 15 10.27 -6.77 -14.71
N LEU A 16 11.10 -7.02 -13.70
CA LEU A 16 12.06 -8.15 -13.73
C LEU A 16 11.40 -9.49 -13.36
N GLY A 17 10.37 -9.47 -12.51
CA GLY A 17 9.67 -10.67 -12.08
C GLY A 17 9.06 -10.51 -10.68
N TYR A 18 8.68 -11.65 -10.11
CA TYR A 18 8.07 -11.74 -8.79
C TYR A 18 8.99 -12.41 -7.77
N ILE A 19 8.76 -12.11 -6.52
CA ILE A 19 9.38 -12.78 -5.36
C ILE A 19 8.28 -13.52 -4.61
N ASP A 20 8.42 -14.81 -4.45
CA ASP A 20 7.46 -15.66 -3.74
C ASP A 20 8.16 -16.88 -3.12
N ASP A 21 7.99 -17.08 -1.81
CA ASP A 21 8.61 -18.20 -1.08
C ASP A 21 7.90 -19.55 -1.32
N GLY A 22 6.64 -19.52 -1.81
CA GLY A 22 5.80 -20.71 -2.02
C GLY A 22 5.82 -21.23 -3.45
N ILE A 23 6.39 -20.48 -4.39
CA ILE A 23 6.39 -20.83 -5.81
C ILE A 23 7.82 -21.14 -6.27
N GLN A 24 7.96 -22.19 -7.07
CA GLN A 24 9.26 -22.60 -7.58
C GLN A 24 9.93 -21.50 -8.42
N GLN A 25 11.18 -21.19 -8.13
CA GLN A 25 12.00 -20.25 -8.90
C GLN A 25 12.05 -20.66 -10.39
N GLY A 26 11.91 -19.68 -11.27
CA GLY A 26 11.85 -19.87 -12.72
C GLY A 26 10.45 -20.17 -13.27
N SER A 27 9.44 -20.41 -12.40
CA SER A 27 8.05 -20.46 -12.86
C SER A 27 7.61 -19.12 -13.44
N ILE A 28 6.73 -19.14 -14.42
CA ILE A 28 6.20 -17.91 -15.07
C ILE A 28 4.79 -17.64 -14.58
N ILE A 29 4.56 -16.42 -14.12
CA ILE A 29 3.24 -15.90 -13.74
C ILE A 29 3.01 -14.61 -14.53
N ASP A 30 1.90 -14.53 -15.24
CA ASP A 30 1.51 -13.36 -16.06
C ASP A 30 2.64 -12.87 -17.00
N GLY A 31 3.44 -13.82 -17.53
CA GLY A 31 4.55 -13.50 -18.44
C GLY A 31 5.88 -13.16 -17.74
N TYR A 32 5.92 -13.07 -16.42
CA TYR A 32 7.12 -12.72 -15.65
C TYR A 32 7.62 -13.89 -14.80
N PRO A 33 8.95 -14.06 -14.65
CA PRO A 33 9.52 -15.14 -13.86
C PRO A 33 9.41 -14.92 -12.35
N ILE A 34 9.32 -16.01 -11.60
CA ILE A 34 9.66 -16.00 -10.18
C ILE A 34 11.18 -15.96 -10.04
N LEU A 35 11.72 -14.87 -9.49
CA LEU A 35 13.16 -14.65 -9.34
C LEU A 35 13.73 -15.42 -8.14
N GLY A 36 12.88 -15.78 -7.18
CA GLY A 36 13.21 -16.49 -5.96
C GLY A 36 12.29 -16.10 -4.82
N GLY A 37 12.62 -16.51 -3.60
CA GLY A 37 11.96 -16.10 -2.37
C GLY A 37 12.55 -14.81 -1.77
N MET A 38 12.14 -14.47 -0.55
CA MET A 38 12.59 -13.27 0.17
C MET A 38 14.12 -13.16 0.27
N LYS A 39 14.82 -14.28 0.37
CA LYS A 39 16.28 -14.33 0.39
C LYS A 39 16.94 -13.64 -0.83
N TYR A 40 16.30 -13.68 -1.99
CA TYR A 40 16.77 -12.97 -3.18
C TYR A 40 16.87 -11.46 -2.94
N LEU A 41 15.92 -10.88 -2.23
CA LEU A 41 15.92 -9.46 -1.89
C LEU A 41 16.91 -9.14 -0.74
N GLU A 42 16.95 -9.98 0.28
CA GLU A 42 17.85 -9.82 1.42
C GLU A 42 19.33 -9.82 0.98
N GLU A 43 19.68 -10.66 0.01
CA GLU A 43 21.04 -10.85 -0.51
C GLU A 43 21.32 -10.10 -1.83
N TYR A 44 20.41 -9.25 -2.30
CA TYR A 44 20.62 -8.50 -3.55
C TYR A 44 21.79 -7.52 -3.41
N ASP A 45 22.87 -7.73 -4.20
CA ASP A 45 24.14 -7.02 -4.10
C ASP A 45 24.62 -6.36 -5.41
N LYS A 46 23.75 -6.27 -6.42
CA LYS A 46 24.11 -5.67 -7.71
C LYS A 46 24.29 -4.15 -7.57
N GLU A 47 25.16 -3.56 -8.41
CA GLU A 47 25.40 -2.12 -8.45
C GLU A 47 24.14 -1.30 -8.76
N GLN A 48 23.27 -1.82 -9.64
CA GLN A 48 22.00 -1.18 -9.95
C GLN A 48 20.99 -1.43 -8.83
N LYS A 49 20.44 -0.36 -8.26
CA LYS A 49 19.38 -0.46 -7.26
C LYS A 49 18.14 -1.12 -7.82
N LEU A 50 17.56 -2.00 -7.02
CA LEU A 50 16.31 -2.70 -7.34
C LEU A 50 15.11 -2.00 -6.70
N ALA A 51 14.12 -1.65 -7.54
CA ALA A 51 12.81 -1.20 -7.06
C ALA A 51 11.99 -2.39 -6.57
N VAL A 52 11.42 -2.29 -5.36
CA VAL A 52 10.61 -3.36 -4.77
C VAL A 52 9.25 -2.81 -4.33
N ALA A 53 8.18 -3.51 -4.69
CA ALA A 53 6.83 -3.23 -4.24
C ALA A 53 6.24 -4.45 -3.52
N PHE A 54 5.60 -4.23 -2.37
CA PHE A 54 4.99 -5.27 -1.55
C PHE A 54 3.47 -5.29 -1.75
N ALA A 55 3.01 -6.03 -2.76
CA ALA A 55 1.59 -6.16 -3.11
C ALA A 55 0.88 -7.21 -2.24
N ILE A 56 0.98 -7.06 -0.92
CA ILE A 56 0.45 -8.00 0.08
C ILE A 56 -0.63 -7.28 0.89
N GLY A 57 -1.87 -7.78 0.83
CA GLY A 57 -3.02 -7.17 1.48
C GLY A 57 -2.92 -7.18 3.00
N ASN A 58 -2.46 -8.29 3.59
CA ASN A 58 -2.33 -8.37 5.04
C ASN A 58 -1.23 -7.45 5.56
N ALA A 59 -1.60 -6.52 6.42
CA ALA A 59 -0.74 -5.46 6.96
C ALA A 59 0.45 -6.00 7.73
N LYS A 60 0.23 -6.91 8.67
CA LYS A 60 1.28 -7.52 9.51
C LYS A 60 2.28 -8.36 8.71
N VAL A 61 1.77 -9.10 7.72
CA VAL A 61 2.65 -9.87 6.82
C VAL A 61 3.49 -8.93 5.98
N ARG A 62 2.90 -7.87 5.44
CA ARG A 62 3.61 -6.85 4.65
C ARG A 62 4.70 -6.18 5.48
N GLU A 63 4.40 -5.70 6.69
CA GLU A 63 5.39 -5.11 7.59
C GLU A 63 6.56 -6.07 7.83
N LYS A 64 6.27 -7.30 8.25
CA LYS A 64 7.30 -8.31 8.53
C LYS A 64 8.25 -8.54 7.35
N LEU A 65 7.75 -8.54 6.13
CA LEU A 65 8.57 -8.75 4.94
C LEU A 65 9.35 -7.49 4.57
N VAL A 66 8.74 -6.31 4.70
CA VAL A 66 9.44 -5.03 4.50
C VAL A 66 10.61 -4.91 5.46
N LEU A 67 10.41 -5.17 6.74
CA LEU A 67 11.46 -5.05 7.77
C LEU A 67 12.68 -5.94 7.49
N LYS A 68 12.51 -7.10 6.85
CA LYS A 68 13.62 -7.95 6.42
C LYS A 68 14.43 -7.33 5.27
N CYS A 69 13.79 -6.56 4.41
CA CYS A 69 14.43 -5.95 3.24
C CYS A 69 15.05 -4.58 3.52
N LEU A 70 14.56 -3.82 4.51
CA LEU A 70 15.03 -2.48 4.83
C LEU A 70 16.55 -2.37 5.09
N PRO A 71 17.23 -3.37 5.68
CA PRO A 71 18.68 -3.30 5.88
C PRO A 71 19.49 -3.32 4.57
N ASN A 72 18.92 -3.77 3.45
CA ASN A 72 19.62 -3.82 2.18
C ASN A 72 19.62 -2.45 1.48
N PRO A 73 20.78 -1.74 1.38
CA PRO A 73 20.84 -0.41 0.79
C PRO A 73 20.68 -0.41 -0.74
N ASN A 74 20.74 -1.57 -1.38
CA ASN A 74 20.58 -1.73 -2.84
C ASN A 74 19.11 -1.82 -3.25
N LEU A 75 18.19 -1.87 -2.28
CA LEU A 75 16.75 -1.83 -2.52
C LEU A 75 16.22 -0.41 -2.34
N TRP A 76 15.22 -0.06 -3.13
CA TRP A 76 14.46 1.16 -2.94
C TRP A 76 12.97 0.89 -3.15
N TYR A 77 12.12 1.74 -2.59
CA TYR A 77 10.70 1.47 -2.47
C TYR A 77 9.91 2.65 -3.05
N PRO A 78 9.62 2.63 -4.37
CA PRO A 78 8.83 3.68 -5.00
C PRO A 78 7.37 3.64 -4.52
N ASN A 79 6.71 4.79 -4.58
CA ASN A 79 5.26 4.82 -4.56
C ASN A 79 4.76 4.44 -5.97
N LEU A 80 3.92 3.41 -6.05
CA LEU A 80 3.25 3.04 -7.29
C LEU A 80 1.86 3.67 -7.28
N ILE A 81 1.64 4.64 -8.15
CA ILE A 81 0.40 5.42 -8.21
C ILE A 81 -0.21 5.26 -9.59
N ASP A 82 -1.46 4.76 -9.64
CA ASP A 82 -2.17 4.62 -10.92
C ASP A 82 -2.42 5.99 -11.55
N PRO A 83 -2.25 6.14 -12.88
CA PRO A 83 -2.48 7.41 -13.58
C PRO A 83 -3.89 8.00 -13.41
N SER A 84 -4.89 7.18 -13.09
CA SER A 84 -6.26 7.64 -12.83
C SER A 84 -6.50 8.21 -11.43
N VAL A 85 -5.50 8.22 -10.57
CA VAL A 85 -5.60 8.78 -9.22
C VAL A 85 -5.80 10.28 -9.27
N ILE A 86 -6.83 10.75 -8.57
CA ILE A 86 -7.08 12.19 -8.41
C ILE A 86 -6.45 12.62 -7.08
N THR A 87 -5.49 13.54 -7.16
CA THR A 87 -4.78 14.02 -5.97
C THR A 87 -4.45 15.52 -6.08
N SER A 88 -4.06 16.13 -4.97
CA SER A 88 -3.61 17.52 -4.91
C SER A 88 -2.14 17.64 -4.50
N GLN A 89 -1.54 18.81 -4.73
CA GLN A 89 -0.16 19.11 -4.30
C GLN A 89 0.02 19.13 -2.77
N ARG A 90 -1.08 19.08 -2.02
CA ARG A 90 -1.08 19.08 -0.55
C ARG A 90 -1.27 17.67 0.02
N VAL A 91 -0.99 16.65 -0.77
CA VAL A 91 -0.94 15.25 -0.32
C VAL A 91 0.52 14.86 -0.21
N HIS A 92 0.91 14.46 0.99
CA HIS A 92 2.28 14.03 1.30
C HIS A 92 2.30 12.52 1.52
N LEU A 93 3.12 11.84 0.75
CA LEU A 93 3.30 10.39 0.80
C LEU A 93 4.70 10.06 1.33
N GLY A 94 4.79 9.09 2.21
CA GLY A 94 6.03 8.41 2.52
C GLY A 94 6.53 7.60 1.32
N ARG A 95 7.02 6.41 1.52
CA ARG A 95 7.57 5.54 0.46
C ARG A 95 6.88 4.18 0.41
N GLY A 96 6.99 3.52 -0.73
CA GLY A 96 6.52 2.13 -0.90
C GLY A 96 5.01 1.96 -0.89
N ASN A 97 4.25 3.04 -1.01
CA ASN A 97 2.79 2.99 -1.07
C ASN A 97 2.32 2.49 -2.45
N ILE A 98 1.26 1.71 -2.45
CA ILE A 98 0.57 1.26 -3.66
C ILE A 98 -0.81 1.90 -3.67
N ILE A 99 -1.06 2.78 -4.65
CA ILE A 99 -2.31 3.51 -4.79
C ILE A 99 -2.94 3.12 -6.13
N CYS A 100 -4.05 2.38 -6.02
CA CYS A 100 -4.70 1.74 -7.15
C CYS A 100 -5.62 2.69 -7.93
N THR A 101 -6.25 2.13 -8.98
CA THR A 101 -7.11 2.89 -9.91
C THR A 101 -8.24 3.63 -9.23
N SER A 102 -8.52 4.84 -9.73
CA SER A 102 -9.66 5.67 -9.33
C SER A 102 -9.72 6.00 -7.84
N VAL A 103 -8.58 5.97 -7.14
CA VAL A 103 -8.46 6.51 -5.79
C VAL A 103 -8.54 8.03 -5.86
N ILE A 104 -9.26 8.63 -4.91
CA ILE A 104 -9.35 10.09 -4.77
C ILE A 104 -8.72 10.47 -3.42
N MET A 105 -7.74 11.36 -3.48
CA MET A 105 -7.11 11.97 -2.30
C MET A 105 -7.31 13.47 -2.40
N THR A 106 -8.06 14.07 -1.47
CA THR A 106 -8.49 15.47 -1.61
C THR A 106 -7.38 16.46 -1.28
N THR A 107 -7.24 16.91 -0.05
CA THR A 107 -6.26 17.96 0.29
C THR A 107 -5.78 17.85 1.73
N ASN A 108 -4.57 18.34 2.02
CA ASN A 108 -3.93 18.35 3.34
C ASN A 108 -3.82 16.94 3.95
N ILE A 109 -3.48 15.95 3.15
CA ILE A 109 -3.43 14.55 3.56
C ILE A 109 -1.99 14.15 3.83
N GLU A 110 -1.76 13.42 4.91
CA GLU A 110 -0.48 12.82 5.26
C GLU A 110 -0.61 11.28 5.24
N ILE A 111 0.17 10.62 4.42
CA ILE A 111 0.19 9.16 4.31
C ILE A 111 1.61 8.67 4.56
N GLY A 112 1.78 7.78 5.51
CA GLY A 112 3.05 7.16 5.87
C GLY A 112 3.59 6.22 4.80
N ASN A 113 4.16 5.11 5.23
CA ASN A 113 4.92 4.20 4.38
C ASN A 113 4.20 2.88 4.15
N PHE A 114 4.44 2.28 3.00
CA PHE A 114 4.02 0.92 2.66
C PHE A 114 2.53 0.66 2.84
N ASN A 115 1.68 1.66 2.61
CA ASN A 115 0.24 1.50 2.59
C ASN A 115 -0.24 0.92 1.26
N LEU A 116 -1.34 0.18 1.29
CA LEU A 116 -2.06 -0.30 0.13
C LEU A 116 -3.45 0.34 0.10
N ILE A 117 -3.68 1.24 -0.85
CA ILE A 117 -4.96 1.91 -1.05
C ILE A 117 -5.58 1.35 -2.34
N CYS A 118 -6.58 0.50 -2.17
CA CYS A 118 -7.19 -0.21 -3.28
C CYS A 118 -8.18 0.65 -4.07
N ASN A 119 -8.60 0.10 -5.20
CA ASN A 119 -9.42 0.74 -6.21
C ASN A 119 -10.65 1.47 -5.64
N ARG A 120 -10.92 2.70 -6.15
CA ARG A 120 -12.11 3.49 -5.85
C ARG A 120 -12.25 3.89 -4.37
N SER A 121 -11.18 3.83 -3.58
CA SER A 121 -11.17 4.37 -2.23
C SER A 121 -11.08 5.90 -2.26
N ILE A 122 -11.65 6.53 -1.24
CA ILE A 122 -11.61 7.98 -1.08
C ILE A 122 -10.95 8.31 0.25
N VAL A 123 -9.94 9.18 0.20
CA VAL A 123 -9.26 9.75 1.36
C VAL A 123 -9.64 11.22 1.45
N GLY A 124 -10.32 11.57 2.53
CA GLY A 124 -10.89 12.89 2.76
C GLY A 124 -9.83 13.94 3.10
N HIS A 125 -10.27 15.19 3.28
CA HIS A 125 -9.38 16.28 3.64
C HIS A 125 -8.84 16.13 5.07
N ASP A 126 -7.61 16.54 5.29
CA ASP A 126 -6.94 16.54 6.60
C ASP A 126 -6.73 15.12 7.20
N ASP A 127 -6.95 14.05 6.42
CA ASP A 127 -6.72 12.68 6.87
C ASP A 127 -5.23 12.42 7.14
N LYS A 128 -4.97 11.65 8.21
CA LYS A 128 -3.64 11.16 8.57
C LYS A 128 -3.63 9.65 8.62
N ILE A 129 -2.85 9.05 7.75
CA ILE A 129 -2.73 7.60 7.62
C ILE A 129 -1.29 7.22 7.97
N GLY A 130 -1.11 6.39 8.99
CA GLY A 130 0.19 5.87 9.41
C GLY A 130 0.79 4.90 8.41
N ASP A 131 1.57 3.95 8.89
CA ASP A 131 2.29 2.99 8.07
C ASP A 131 1.53 1.66 7.93
N TYR A 132 1.79 0.94 6.85
CA TYR A 132 1.32 -0.43 6.60
C TYR A 132 -0.20 -0.64 6.59
N ASN A 133 -1.01 0.41 6.45
CA ASN A 133 -2.45 0.24 6.38
C ASN A 133 -2.91 -0.35 5.04
N THR A 134 -4.02 -1.08 5.06
CA THR A 134 -4.71 -1.56 3.87
C THR A 134 -6.13 -1.02 3.84
N LEU A 135 -6.42 -0.16 2.88
CA LEU A 135 -7.77 0.26 2.54
C LEU A 135 -8.24 -0.61 1.37
N TYR A 136 -9.11 -1.57 1.64
CA TYR A 136 -9.66 -2.43 0.60
C TYR A 136 -10.58 -1.67 -0.36
N PRO A 137 -10.99 -2.24 -1.52
CA PRO A 137 -11.71 -1.49 -2.55
C PRO A 137 -12.94 -0.75 -2.04
N GLY A 138 -13.08 0.53 -2.44
CA GLY A 138 -14.25 1.34 -2.13
C GLY A 138 -14.35 1.83 -0.69
N VAL A 139 -13.27 1.81 0.07
CA VAL A 139 -13.24 2.42 1.42
C VAL A 139 -13.38 3.93 1.32
N LEU A 140 -14.19 4.51 2.21
CA LEU A 140 -14.42 5.95 2.32
C LEU A 140 -13.95 6.47 3.69
N LEU A 141 -12.98 7.37 3.68
CA LEU A 141 -12.61 8.21 4.83
C LEU A 141 -13.17 9.61 4.59
N SER A 142 -14.00 10.10 5.54
CA SER A 142 -14.79 11.32 5.30
C SER A 142 -14.05 12.65 5.55
N GLY A 143 -12.87 12.61 6.11
CA GLY A 143 -12.02 13.77 6.41
C GLY A 143 -11.69 13.91 7.88
N ASP A 144 -10.49 14.44 8.17
CA ASP A 144 -9.91 14.53 9.52
C ASP A 144 -9.95 13.18 10.27
N VAL A 145 -9.79 12.09 9.52
CA VAL A 145 -9.69 10.72 10.06
C VAL A 145 -8.23 10.39 10.31
N HIS A 146 -7.95 9.91 11.50
CA HIS A 146 -6.60 9.51 11.89
C HIS A 146 -6.52 7.99 12.03
N LEU A 147 -5.93 7.32 11.03
CA LEU A 147 -5.59 5.92 11.09
C LEU A 147 -4.15 5.77 11.58
N LYS A 148 -3.93 5.00 12.64
CA LYS A 148 -2.57 4.68 13.06
C LYS A 148 -1.96 3.61 12.12
N THR A 149 -1.28 2.63 12.63
CA THR A 149 -0.46 1.69 11.86
C THR A 149 -1.12 0.31 11.78
N GLU A 150 -0.87 -0.43 10.69
CA GLU A 150 -1.32 -1.82 10.50
C GLU A 150 -2.85 -2.04 10.57
N THR A 151 -3.62 -1.06 10.15
CA THR A 151 -5.08 -1.18 10.10
C THR A 151 -5.52 -1.75 8.76
N GLU A 152 -6.44 -2.71 8.78
CA GLU A 152 -7.08 -3.29 7.58
C GLU A 152 -8.55 -2.90 7.55
N ILE A 153 -8.95 -2.07 6.58
CA ILE A 153 -10.33 -1.60 6.43
C ILE A 153 -11.00 -2.34 5.28
N GLY A 154 -11.98 -3.19 5.62
CA GLY A 154 -12.67 -4.07 4.67
C GLY A 154 -13.40 -3.32 3.56
N THR A 155 -13.59 -4.00 2.44
CA THR A 155 -14.21 -3.49 1.21
C THR A 155 -15.52 -2.74 1.49
N GLY A 156 -15.65 -1.53 0.95
CA GLY A 156 -16.87 -0.71 1.04
C GLY A 156 -17.18 -0.15 2.42
N SER A 157 -16.24 -0.23 3.37
CA SER A 157 -16.40 0.36 4.70
C SER A 157 -16.28 1.88 4.65
N GLN A 158 -16.90 2.53 5.63
CA GLN A 158 -16.93 4.00 5.75
C GLN A 158 -16.55 4.41 7.17
N ILE A 159 -15.75 5.47 7.28
CA ILE A 159 -15.39 6.09 8.55
C ILE A 159 -15.83 7.54 8.48
N ILE A 160 -16.70 7.95 9.43
CA ILE A 160 -17.18 9.34 9.46
C ILE A 160 -16.07 10.29 9.89
N GLN A 161 -16.30 11.59 9.65
CA GLN A 161 -15.31 12.64 9.89
C GLN A 161 -14.85 12.73 11.35
N GLY A 162 -13.56 13.02 11.54
CA GLY A 162 -12.96 13.39 12.83
C GLY A 162 -12.62 12.23 13.75
N LEU A 163 -12.64 10.99 13.25
CA LEU A 163 -12.42 9.81 14.09
C LEU A 163 -10.95 9.37 14.13
N HIS A 164 -10.60 8.77 15.26
CA HIS A 164 -9.29 8.20 15.51
C HIS A 164 -9.38 6.68 15.62
N ILE A 165 -8.57 6.00 14.83
CA ILE A 165 -8.49 4.55 14.78
C ILE A 165 -7.09 4.13 15.22
N THR A 166 -7.02 3.34 16.29
CA THR A 166 -5.74 2.88 16.84
C THR A 166 -5.05 1.87 15.93
N ASP A 167 -3.86 1.43 16.34
CA ASP A 167 -3.07 0.45 15.59
C ASP A 167 -3.77 -0.93 15.55
N GLU A 168 -3.45 -1.73 14.54
CA GLU A 168 -3.81 -3.15 14.44
C GLU A 168 -5.33 -3.44 14.46
N VAL A 169 -6.14 -2.53 13.91
CA VAL A 169 -7.59 -2.76 13.80
C VAL A 169 -7.92 -3.42 12.47
N ILE A 170 -8.77 -4.45 12.52
CA ILE A 170 -9.30 -5.12 11.32
C ILE A 170 -10.80 -4.88 11.26
N MET A 171 -11.26 -4.19 10.22
CA MET A 171 -12.68 -3.91 9.98
C MET A 171 -13.24 -4.86 8.93
N GLY A 172 -14.38 -5.47 9.23
CA GLY A 172 -15.12 -6.27 8.26
C GLY A 172 -15.62 -5.43 7.08
N ALA A 173 -15.88 -6.07 5.93
CA ALA A 173 -16.43 -5.39 4.75
C ALA A 173 -17.78 -4.76 5.04
N GLY A 174 -18.03 -3.56 4.49
CA GLY A 174 -19.30 -2.85 4.63
C GLY A 174 -19.55 -2.25 6.01
N SER A 175 -18.53 -2.15 6.87
CA SER A 175 -18.65 -1.52 8.18
C SER A 175 -18.84 -0.02 8.07
N THR A 176 -19.63 0.55 8.99
CA THR A 176 -19.71 2.02 9.18
C THR A 176 -19.24 2.36 10.59
N VAL A 177 -18.14 3.09 10.68
CA VAL A 177 -17.55 3.51 11.95
C VAL A 177 -18.05 4.91 12.29
N ILE A 178 -18.65 5.05 13.47
CA ILE A 178 -19.31 6.28 13.95
C ILE A 178 -18.74 6.81 15.27
N GLU A 179 -17.72 6.13 15.82
CA GLU A 179 -17.01 6.53 17.03
C GLU A 179 -15.55 6.05 16.98
N ASP A 180 -14.70 6.63 17.80
CA ASP A 180 -13.29 6.26 17.88
C ASP A 180 -13.10 4.79 18.22
N ILE A 181 -12.09 4.16 17.62
CA ILE A 181 -11.65 2.80 17.95
C ILE A 181 -10.32 2.92 18.71
N ASN A 182 -10.36 2.66 19.99
CA ASN A 182 -9.23 2.85 20.89
C ASN A 182 -8.48 1.55 21.25
N GLU A 183 -9.02 0.40 20.85
CA GLU A 183 -8.44 -0.92 21.12
C GLU A 183 -8.22 -1.67 19.81
N ALA A 184 -7.06 -2.35 19.72
CA ALA A 184 -6.76 -3.25 18.61
C ALA A 184 -7.73 -4.44 18.58
N GLY A 185 -8.06 -4.93 17.40
CA GLY A 185 -8.96 -6.09 17.26
C GLY A 185 -9.71 -6.13 15.93
N THR A 186 -10.74 -6.98 15.91
CA THR A 186 -11.58 -7.21 14.73
C THR A 186 -13.04 -6.98 15.08
#